data_37680b04029213d1f07ef3573feba2d9
#
_entry.id   37680b04029213d1f07ef3573feba2d9
#
_cell.length_a   1.000
_cell.length_b   1.000
_cell.length_c   1.000
_cell.angle_alpha   90.00
_cell.angle_beta   90.00
_cell.angle_gamma   90.00
#
_symmetry.space_group_name_H-M   'P 1'
#
loop_
_entity.id
_entity.type
_entity.pdbx_description
1 polymer ?
#
loop_
_entity_poly.entity_id
_entity_poly.type
_entity_poly.pdbx_seq_one_letter_code
_entity_poly.pdbx_strand_id
1 'polypeptide(L)'
;MICHARLTAGGIETACITQIREFSRRGYKIYVLAENGFYAEKLKQIKGVTYIDFPYESRASYNLQKVEQVKEIIEKYNIKLVYIHQIDCVASVLSACILTNTPYIAYVHHGITGVYDDELQMGNMGRNFQTLYYKMASKIIAIQEASKKENMERFKLEENKYKIIPNCVDFLEFNSKSPINLNKVLLISRFEKDKKNGVINGLRWFLEYKKLNSKAELTIVGDGSQRQKVEEQIKELKIECHMLGARNDIRDIMEQNGIILGIARCAQEAIAMKRIAIITGNEDFQGIITDDNIEKFSYTNFQDIKNGKKEYAEVAKQVYLLKNKDIGKIVDKNYEWLYTNRNIKDNIYEVEDIEKINNPINELDRNEILRILIGELQYMHTWMQKEIDRGWGARQKTEDYYLGREKWNNKVLKEKEQELEQYIAKYNNALNELENIKNSKFWEIYKKLFKNNKNKI
;
A
#
# COMPACT_ATOMS: atom_id res chain seq x y z
N MET A 1 -10.47 -15.35 -0.42
CA MET A 1 -9.28 -15.00 -1.26
C MET A 1 -8.76 -13.64 -0.84
N ILE A 2 -7.48 -13.44 -0.84
CA ILE A 2 -6.83 -12.15 -0.52
C ILE A 2 -6.10 -11.67 -1.78
N CYS A 3 -6.41 -10.45 -2.22
CA CYS A 3 -5.84 -9.85 -3.42
C CYS A 3 -4.92 -8.70 -3.07
N HIS A 4 -3.70 -8.75 -3.60
CA HIS A 4 -2.66 -7.76 -3.41
C HIS A 4 -1.92 -7.56 -4.73
N ALA A 5 -1.53 -6.33 -5.09
CA ALA A 5 -0.96 -6.10 -6.41
C ALA A 5 0.40 -6.81 -6.57
N ARG A 6 1.38 -6.45 -5.77
CA ARG A 6 2.73 -7.03 -5.83
C ARG A 6 3.32 -7.18 -4.42
N LEU A 7 3.96 -8.30 -4.17
CA LEU A 7 4.56 -8.62 -2.85
C LEU A 7 5.94 -7.98 -2.67
N THR A 8 6.01 -6.66 -2.75
CA THR A 8 7.24 -5.88 -2.53
C THR A 8 7.60 -5.80 -1.04
N ALA A 9 8.74 -5.20 -0.70
CA ALA A 9 9.08 -4.92 0.69
C ALA A 9 8.37 -3.65 1.16
N GLY A 10 7.27 -3.78 1.89
CA GLY A 10 6.48 -2.65 2.36
C GLY A 10 5.54 -2.94 3.53
N GLY A 11 4.98 -1.87 4.09
CA GLY A 11 4.10 -1.95 5.27
C GLY A 11 2.73 -2.57 4.97
N ILE A 12 2.19 -2.37 3.76
CA ILE A 12 0.91 -2.95 3.35
C ILE A 12 1.07 -4.45 3.19
N GLU A 13 2.14 -4.88 2.54
CA GLU A 13 2.48 -6.28 2.32
C GLU A 13 2.64 -7.02 3.64
N THR A 14 3.38 -6.45 4.58
CA THR A 14 3.56 -7.06 5.91
C THR A 14 2.27 -7.07 6.72
N ALA A 15 1.40 -6.06 6.59
CA ALA A 15 0.07 -6.08 7.20
C ALA A 15 -0.80 -7.20 6.61
N CYS A 16 -0.78 -7.37 5.30
CA CYS A 16 -1.49 -8.44 4.59
C CYS A 16 -0.99 -9.83 5.05
N ILE A 17 0.33 -10.04 5.13
CA ILE A 17 0.92 -11.29 5.60
C ILE A 17 0.54 -11.58 7.06
N THR A 18 0.54 -10.57 7.91
CA THR A 18 0.12 -10.68 9.31
C THR A 18 -1.34 -11.18 9.41
N GLN A 19 -2.24 -10.63 8.59
CA GLN A 19 -3.62 -11.06 8.49
C GLN A 19 -3.75 -12.49 7.95
N ILE A 20 -3.00 -12.84 6.89
CA ILE A 20 -3.00 -14.18 6.30
C ILE A 20 -2.58 -15.22 7.34
N ARG A 21 -1.55 -14.95 8.13
CA ARG A 21 -1.11 -15.85 9.20
C ARG A 21 -2.18 -16.06 10.26
N GLU A 22 -2.85 -15.01 10.65
CA GLU A 22 -3.92 -15.11 11.65
C GLU A 22 -5.12 -15.90 11.11
N PHE A 23 -5.55 -15.66 9.88
CA PHE A 23 -6.58 -16.49 9.25
C PHE A 23 -6.16 -17.96 9.11
N SER A 24 -4.89 -18.21 8.80
CA SER A 24 -4.34 -19.58 8.76
C SER A 24 -4.43 -20.27 10.13
N ARG A 25 -4.12 -19.57 11.22
CA ARG A 25 -4.22 -20.08 12.60
C ARG A 25 -5.65 -20.40 13.00
N ARG A 26 -6.62 -19.64 12.47
CA ARG A 26 -8.06 -19.89 12.66
C ARG A 26 -8.61 -21.01 11.78
N GLY A 27 -7.75 -21.62 10.96
CA GLY A 27 -8.12 -22.78 10.13
C GLY A 27 -8.74 -22.45 8.77
N TYR A 28 -8.73 -21.18 8.36
CA TYR A 28 -9.23 -20.81 7.04
C TYR A 28 -8.36 -21.36 5.92
N LYS A 29 -8.99 -21.78 4.83
CA LYS A 29 -8.35 -22.06 3.56
C LYS A 29 -8.19 -20.75 2.79
N ILE A 30 -6.95 -20.33 2.56
CA ILE A 30 -6.64 -19.02 2.04
C ILE A 30 -6.01 -19.13 0.65
N TYR A 31 -6.52 -18.35 -0.29
CA TYR A 31 -5.94 -18.18 -1.62
C TYR A 31 -5.41 -16.76 -1.72
N VAL A 32 -4.11 -16.62 -1.99
CA VAL A 32 -3.47 -15.31 -2.15
C VAL A 32 -3.18 -15.08 -3.62
N LEU A 33 -3.80 -14.08 -4.18
CA LEU A 33 -3.65 -13.66 -5.56
C LEU A 33 -2.81 -12.39 -5.61
N ALA A 34 -1.55 -12.50 -6.04
CA ALA A 34 -0.62 -11.38 -6.09
C ALA A 34 0.52 -11.65 -7.06
N GLU A 35 1.06 -10.61 -7.69
CA GLU A 35 2.29 -10.71 -8.47
C GLU A 35 3.46 -11.12 -7.58
N ASN A 36 4.31 -11.99 -8.12
CA ASN A 36 5.49 -12.49 -7.42
C ASN A 36 6.41 -11.35 -6.94
N GLY A 37 7.04 -11.57 -5.80
CA GLY A 37 7.89 -10.58 -5.18
C GLY A 37 8.57 -11.09 -3.92
N PHE A 38 9.10 -10.13 -3.16
CA PHE A 38 9.95 -10.35 -2.00
C PHE A 38 9.38 -11.28 -0.92
N TYR A 39 8.05 -11.31 -0.75
CA TYR A 39 7.39 -12.13 0.28
C TYR A 39 6.71 -13.40 -0.24
N ALA A 40 6.78 -13.70 -1.54
CA ALA A 40 6.08 -14.85 -2.11
C ALA A 40 6.48 -16.18 -1.46
N GLU A 41 7.77 -16.39 -1.25
CA GLU A 41 8.28 -17.64 -0.61
C GLU A 41 7.80 -17.77 0.85
N LYS A 42 7.70 -16.68 1.59
CA LYS A 42 7.13 -16.70 2.94
C LYS A 42 5.66 -17.12 2.95
N LEU A 43 4.88 -16.65 1.97
CA LEU A 43 3.46 -17.02 1.85
C LEU A 43 3.27 -18.51 1.54
N LYS A 44 4.10 -19.08 0.68
CA LYS A 44 4.05 -20.52 0.33
C LYS A 44 4.28 -21.43 1.52
N GLN A 45 4.98 -20.95 2.56
CA GLN A 45 5.30 -21.72 3.77
C GLN A 45 4.17 -21.67 4.83
N ILE A 46 3.18 -20.79 4.67
CA ILE A 46 2.10 -20.67 5.64
C ILE A 46 1.08 -21.80 5.41
N LYS A 47 0.78 -22.57 6.45
CA LYS A 47 -0.17 -23.69 6.38
C LYS A 47 -1.54 -23.21 5.92
N GLY A 48 -2.17 -23.95 5.00
CA GLY A 48 -3.51 -23.62 4.50
C GLY A 48 -3.57 -22.46 3.50
N VAL A 49 -2.40 -21.93 3.08
CA VAL A 49 -2.28 -20.88 2.07
C VAL A 49 -1.93 -21.49 0.72
N THR A 50 -2.69 -21.13 -0.29
CA THR A 50 -2.37 -21.38 -1.70
C THR A 50 -2.02 -20.03 -2.33
N TYR A 51 -0.74 -19.84 -2.65
CA TYR A 51 -0.26 -18.68 -3.38
C TYR A 51 -0.44 -18.88 -4.88
N ILE A 52 -1.03 -17.90 -5.54
CA ILE A 52 -1.25 -17.86 -7.00
C ILE A 52 -0.51 -16.63 -7.53
N ASP A 53 0.55 -16.86 -8.30
CA ASP A 53 1.26 -15.79 -8.99
C ASP A 53 0.36 -15.19 -10.07
N PHE A 54 -0.01 -13.94 -9.87
CA PHE A 54 -0.91 -13.24 -10.74
C PHE A 54 -0.38 -11.82 -11.01
N PRO A 55 0.33 -11.63 -12.12
CA PRO A 55 0.76 -10.30 -12.51
C PRO A 55 -0.45 -9.49 -12.97
N TYR A 56 -0.85 -8.54 -12.15
CA TYR A 56 -1.80 -7.53 -12.57
C TYR A 56 -1.12 -6.63 -13.60
N GLU A 57 -1.79 -6.40 -14.72
CA GLU A 57 -1.27 -5.46 -15.70
C GLU A 57 -1.20 -4.04 -15.10
N SER A 58 -0.29 -3.23 -15.70
CA SER A 58 -0.11 -1.86 -15.21
C SER A 58 -1.45 -1.15 -15.14
N ARG A 59 -1.57 -0.35 -14.15
CA ARG A 59 -2.71 0.43 -13.65
C ARG A 59 -3.70 1.01 -14.67
N ALA A 60 -3.45 0.99 -15.97
CA ALA A 60 -4.24 1.70 -16.98
C ALA A 60 -5.11 0.81 -17.86
N SER A 61 -5.06 -0.51 -17.74
CA SER A 61 -5.77 -1.38 -18.66
C SER A 61 -6.85 -2.22 -17.98
N TYR A 62 -8.09 -1.95 -18.34
CA TYR A 62 -9.18 -2.89 -18.14
C TYR A 62 -8.93 -4.09 -19.06
N ASN A 63 -8.31 -5.12 -18.53
CA ASN A 63 -8.02 -6.31 -19.30
C ASN A 63 -9.09 -7.38 -19.03
N LEU A 64 -9.98 -7.58 -19.98
CA LEU A 64 -11.05 -8.56 -19.88
C LEU A 64 -10.50 -9.98 -19.65
N GLN A 65 -9.36 -10.32 -20.25
CA GLN A 65 -8.73 -11.63 -20.03
C GLN A 65 -8.32 -11.81 -18.56
N LYS A 66 -7.83 -10.75 -17.91
CA LYS A 66 -7.52 -10.80 -16.46
C LYS A 66 -8.77 -10.96 -15.61
N VAL A 67 -9.87 -10.31 -16.01
CA VAL A 67 -11.17 -10.49 -15.33
C VAL A 67 -11.63 -11.96 -15.42
N GLU A 68 -11.59 -12.56 -16.61
CA GLU A 68 -11.96 -13.97 -16.79
C GLU A 68 -11.05 -14.91 -15.99
N GLN A 69 -9.74 -14.67 -15.97
CA GLN A 69 -8.80 -15.44 -15.15
C GLN A 69 -9.14 -15.38 -13.65
N VAL A 70 -9.45 -14.20 -13.12
CA VAL A 70 -9.84 -14.06 -11.71
C VAL A 70 -11.17 -14.75 -11.45
N LYS A 71 -12.14 -14.63 -12.37
CA LYS A 71 -13.42 -15.32 -12.31
C LYS A 71 -13.22 -16.85 -12.26
N GLU A 72 -12.42 -17.41 -13.17
CA GLU A 72 -12.09 -18.83 -13.17
C GLU A 72 -11.45 -19.30 -11.85
N ILE A 73 -10.59 -18.47 -11.25
CA ILE A 73 -10.00 -18.74 -9.93
C ILE A 73 -11.07 -18.77 -8.84
N ILE A 74 -11.99 -17.80 -8.83
CA ILE A 74 -13.10 -17.73 -7.88
C ILE A 74 -13.98 -19.00 -8.00
N GLU A 75 -14.36 -19.38 -9.21
CA GLU A 75 -15.20 -20.54 -9.47
C GLU A 75 -14.47 -21.86 -9.14
N LYS A 76 -13.25 -22.05 -9.67
CA LYS A 76 -12.42 -23.25 -9.47
C LYS A 76 -12.20 -23.59 -8.00
N TYR A 77 -11.91 -22.57 -7.20
CA TYR A 77 -11.61 -22.75 -5.78
C TYR A 77 -12.80 -22.50 -4.87
N ASN A 78 -13.99 -22.26 -5.45
CA ASN A 78 -15.23 -21.97 -4.73
C ASN A 78 -15.01 -20.87 -3.67
N ILE A 79 -14.42 -19.75 -4.09
CA ILE A 79 -14.12 -18.62 -3.20
C ILE A 79 -15.42 -17.99 -2.73
N LYS A 80 -15.59 -17.89 -1.42
CA LYS A 80 -16.81 -17.34 -0.79
C LYS A 80 -16.70 -15.89 -0.41
N LEU A 81 -15.47 -15.37 -0.23
CA LEU A 81 -15.22 -14.00 0.18
C LEU A 81 -13.86 -13.55 -0.34
N VAL A 82 -13.79 -12.30 -0.80
CA VAL A 82 -12.57 -11.69 -1.29
C VAL A 82 -12.17 -10.49 -0.41
N TYR A 83 -10.90 -10.38 -0.04
CA TYR A 83 -10.31 -9.22 0.61
C TYR A 83 -9.41 -8.50 -0.39
N ILE A 84 -9.65 -7.22 -0.64
CA ILE A 84 -8.90 -6.43 -1.61
C ILE A 84 -8.08 -5.37 -0.87
N HIS A 85 -6.75 -5.52 -0.87
CA HIS A 85 -5.84 -4.66 -0.11
C HIS A 85 -5.27 -3.49 -0.90
N GLN A 86 -5.24 -3.57 -2.22
CA GLN A 86 -4.67 -2.50 -3.05
C GLN A 86 -5.56 -2.17 -4.24
N ILE A 87 -5.56 -0.90 -4.59
CA ILE A 87 -6.38 -0.37 -5.68
C ILE A 87 -5.93 -0.90 -7.05
N ASP A 88 -4.66 -1.27 -7.17
CA ASP A 88 -4.08 -1.75 -8.43
C ASP A 88 -4.68 -3.09 -8.92
N CYS A 89 -5.26 -3.89 -8.02
CA CYS A 89 -5.94 -5.14 -8.40
C CYS A 89 -7.46 -4.98 -8.56
N VAL A 90 -8.01 -3.80 -8.26
CA VAL A 90 -9.47 -3.62 -8.20
C VAL A 90 -10.14 -3.86 -9.55
N ALA A 91 -9.60 -3.34 -10.65
CA ALA A 91 -10.26 -3.44 -11.95
C ALA A 91 -10.62 -4.89 -12.33
N SER A 92 -9.66 -5.82 -12.22
CA SER A 92 -9.91 -7.22 -12.54
C SER A 92 -10.73 -7.94 -11.47
N VAL A 93 -10.43 -7.66 -10.19
CA VAL A 93 -11.03 -8.38 -9.06
C VAL A 93 -12.47 -7.96 -8.82
N LEU A 94 -12.79 -6.65 -8.84
CA LEU A 94 -14.15 -6.16 -8.69
C LEU A 94 -15.05 -6.71 -9.79
N SER A 95 -14.60 -6.62 -11.04
CA SER A 95 -15.37 -7.13 -12.20
C SER A 95 -15.66 -8.63 -12.06
N ALA A 96 -14.67 -9.42 -11.67
CA ALA A 96 -14.83 -10.84 -11.41
C ALA A 96 -15.80 -11.11 -10.25
N CYS A 97 -15.72 -10.36 -9.15
CA CYS A 97 -16.65 -10.45 -8.03
C CYS A 97 -18.10 -10.16 -8.47
N ILE A 98 -18.31 -9.16 -9.33
CA ILE A 98 -19.63 -8.83 -9.87
C ILE A 98 -20.14 -9.98 -10.76
N LEU A 99 -19.30 -10.53 -11.64
CA LEU A 99 -19.68 -11.62 -12.54
C LEU A 99 -20.01 -12.92 -11.81
N THR A 100 -19.36 -13.18 -10.69
CA THR A 100 -19.56 -14.40 -9.88
C THR A 100 -20.48 -14.19 -8.69
N ASN A 101 -20.99 -12.98 -8.52
CA ASN A 101 -21.76 -12.58 -7.34
C ASN A 101 -21.04 -12.88 -6.00
N THR A 102 -19.71 -12.70 -5.96
CA THR A 102 -18.91 -12.99 -4.79
C THR A 102 -18.71 -11.72 -3.95
N PRO A 103 -19.10 -11.72 -2.66
CA PRO A 103 -18.92 -10.57 -1.78
C PRO A 103 -17.44 -10.28 -1.53
N TYR A 104 -17.12 -9.01 -1.26
CA TYR A 104 -15.76 -8.62 -0.96
C TYR A 104 -15.67 -7.53 0.11
N ILE A 105 -14.50 -7.48 0.75
CA ILE A 105 -14.10 -6.49 1.73
C ILE A 105 -13.04 -5.59 1.10
N ALA A 106 -13.25 -4.28 1.16
CA ALA A 106 -12.31 -3.28 0.66
C ALA A 106 -11.41 -2.75 1.79
N TYR A 107 -10.10 -2.62 1.55
CA TYR A 107 -9.17 -2.00 2.50
C TYR A 107 -8.74 -0.60 2.05
N VAL A 108 -8.66 0.34 3.01
CA VAL A 108 -8.14 1.69 2.83
C VAL A 108 -6.89 1.84 3.70
N HIS A 109 -5.71 1.64 3.10
CA HIS A 109 -4.42 1.70 3.79
C HIS A 109 -3.80 3.09 3.89
N HIS A 110 -4.20 4.01 3.01
CA HIS A 110 -3.69 5.38 2.98
C HIS A 110 -4.84 6.37 3.04
N GLY A 111 -4.56 7.55 3.62
CA GLY A 111 -5.34 8.73 3.31
C GLY A 111 -5.13 9.11 1.84
N ILE A 112 -6.10 9.78 1.26
CA ILE A 112 -6.07 10.20 -0.14
C ILE A 112 -5.11 11.38 -0.34
N THR A 113 -4.75 12.04 0.76
CA THR A 113 -3.91 13.24 0.78
C THR A 113 -2.54 13.00 0.14
N GLY A 114 -2.31 13.69 -0.96
CA GLY A 114 -1.00 13.89 -1.58
C GLY A 114 -0.60 12.95 -2.71
N VAL A 115 -1.28 11.83 -2.93
CA VAL A 115 -0.93 10.90 -4.02
C VAL A 115 -1.98 10.88 -5.14
N TYR A 116 -3.19 11.35 -4.86
CA TYR A 116 -4.35 11.21 -5.74
C TYR A 116 -5.11 12.51 -6.04
N ASP A 117 -4.59 13.67 -5.62
CA ASP A 117 -5.25 14.96 -5.83
C ASP A 117 -5.05 15.52 -7.24
N ASP A 118 -4.10 14.97 -7.98
CA ASP A 118 -3.95 15.29 -9.39
C ASP A 118 -4.88 14.38 -10.20
N GLU A 119 -5.88 14.94 -10.85
CA GLU A 119 -6.78 14.21 -11.79
C GLU A 119 -6.00 13.39 -12.83
N LEU A 120 -4.74 13.74 -13.05
CA LEU A 120 -3.80 13.11 -13.96
C LEU A 120 -3.00 11.95 -13.32
N GLN A 121 -2.83 11.93 -11.99
CA GLN A 121 -2.16 10.84 -11.26
C GLN A 121 -3.12 9.73 -10.81
N MET A 122 -4.41 9.97 -10.88
CA MET A 122 -5.46 8.97 -10.71
C MET A 122 -5.45 7.92 -11.83
N GLY A 123 -4.42 7.95 -12.66
CA GLY A 123 -4.25 7.13 -13.82
C GLY A 123 -4.58 5.70 -13.63
N ASN A 124 -5.89 5.30 -13.63
CA ASN A 124 -6.16 3.90 -13.87
C ASN A 124 -7.56 3.46 -13.48
N MET A 125 -8.21 4.20 -12.62
CA MET A 125 -9.62 4.02 -12.35
C MET A 125 -10.23 5.40 -12.13
N GLY A 126 -11.14 5.78 -13.00
CA GLY A 126 -11.88 7.01 -12.81
C GLY A 126 -12.62 7.01 -11.47
N ARG A 127 -12.95 8.19 -11.01
CA ARG A 127 -13.65 8.41 -9.73
C ARG A 127 -14.94 7.58 -9.62
N ASN A 128 -15.63 7.39 -10.75
CA ASN A 128 -16.88 6.64 -10.78
C ASN A 128 -16.67 5.15 -10.50
N PHE A 129 -15.59 4.56 -11.04
CA PHE A 129 -15.27 3.15 -10.79
C PHE A 129 -14.78 2.92 -9.35
N GLN A 130 -14.01 3.85 -8.79
CA GLN A 130 -13.64 3.81 -7.38
C GLN A 130 -14.87 3.96 -6.48
N THR A 131 -15.82 4.82 -6.86
CA THR A 131 -17.10 4.95 -6.15
C THR A 131 -17.86 3.62 -6.17
N LEU A 132 -17.95 2.97 -7.33
CA LEU A 132 -18.56 1.64 -7.45
C LEU A 132 -17.85 0.62 -6.56
N TYR A 133 -16.52 0.61 -6.60
CA TYR A 133 -15.71 -0.29 -5.77
C TYR A 133 -16.04 -0.17 -4.29
N TYR A 134 -16.05 1.02 -3.74
CA TYR A 134 -16.36 1.19 -2.33
C TYR A 134 -17.85 1.00 -2.03
N LYS A 135 -18.74 1.40 -2.94
CA LYS A 135 -20.18 1.24 -2.77
C LYS A 135 -20.60 -0.24 -2.75
N MET A 136 -19.99 -1.07 -3.59
CA MET A 136 -20.31 -2.49 -3.71
C MET A 136 -19.59 -3.38 -2.69
N ALA A 137 -18.64 -2.84 -1.93
CA ALA A 137 -18.00 -3.58 -0.85
C ALA A 137 -19.01 -3.95 0.24
N SER A 138 -18.97 -5.19 0.72
CA SER A 138 -19.76 -5.62 1.89
C SER A 138 -19.35 -4.87 3.14
N LYS A 139 -18.06 -4.53 3.26
CA LYS A 139 -17.49 -3.69 4.32
C LYS A 139 -16.24 -2.99 3.81
N ILE A 140 -15.96 -1.83 4.35
CA ILE A 140 -14.73 -1.08 4.10
C ILE A 140 -13.92 -1.04 5.39
N ILE A 141 -12.70 -1.53 5.34
CA ILE A 141 -11.77 -1.50 6.47
C ILE A 141 -10.79 -0.36 6.29
N ALA A 142 -10.88 0.63 7.17
CA ALA A 142 -9.91 1.73 7.25
C ALA A 142 -8.92 1.48 8.38
N ILE A 143 -7.63 1.79 8.16
CA ILE A 143 -6.60 1.57 9.19
C ILE A 143 -6.53 2.69 10.23
N GLN A 144 -7.21 3.80 10.00
CA GLN A 144 -7.25 4.96 10.91
C GLN A 144 -8.45 5.85 10.60
N GLU A 145 -8.86 6.67 11.59
CA GLU A 145 -10.02 7.57 11.46
C GLU A 145 -9.86 8.59 10.33
N ALA A 146 -8.67 9.14 10.14
CA ALA A 146 -8.40 10.08 9.05
C ALA A 146 -8.68 9.50 7.67
N SER A 147 -8.19 8.27 7.41
CA SER A 147 -8.43 7.58 6.13
C SER A 147 -9.91 7.24 5.92
N LYS A 148 -10.64 6.88 6.99
CA LYS A 148 -12.08 6.65 6.95
C LYS A 148 -12.80 7.93 6.54
N LYS A 149 -12.58 9.02 7.27
CA LYS A 149 -13.25 10.30 7.04
C LYS A 149 -13.04 10.81 5.62
N GLU A 150 -11.79 10.80 5.17
CA GLU A 150 -11.43 11.24 3.83
C GLU A 150 -12.09 10.39 2.74
N ASN A 151 -12.11 9.06 2.90
CA ASN A 151 -12.75 8.14 1.96
C ASN A 151 -14.28 8.34 1.94
N MET A 152 -14.90 8.50 3.12
CA MET A 152 -16.35 8.79 3.25
C MET A 152 -16.74 10.07 2.52
N GLU A 153 -16.04 11.16 2.77
CA GLU A 153 -16.30 12.47 2.18
C GLU A 153 -16.15 12.43 0.65
N ARG A 154 -15.07 11.78 0.18
CA ARG A 154 -14.76 11.70 -1.24
C ARG A 154 -15.78 10.90 -2.03
N PHE A 155 -16.22 9.74 -1.52
CA PHE A 155 -17.12 8.83 -2.23
C PHE A 155 -18.57 8.93 -1.75
N LYS A 156 -18.88 9.83 -0.81
CA LYS A 156 -20.21 10.07 -0.26
C LYS A 156 -20.89 8.79 0.26
N LEU A 157 -20.14 8.04 1.06
CA LEU A 157 -20.58 6.76 1.62
C LEU A 157 -20.99 6.90 3.08
N GLU A 158 -21.91 6.04 3.51
CA GLU A 158 -22.39 6.03 4.89
C GLU A 158 -21.37 5.46 5.86
N GLU A 159 -21.37 5.95 7.09
CA GLU A 159 -20.46 5.54 8.15
C GLU A 159 -20.57 4.05 8.50
N ASN A 160 -21.78 3.49 8.46
CA ASN A 160 -22.06 2.10 8.77
C ASN A 160 -21.32 1.10 7.86
N LYS A 161 -20.88 1.53 6.67
CA LYS A 161 -20.04 0.73 5.76
C LYS A 161 -18.62 0.52 6.26
N TYR A 162 -18.18 1.35 7.19
CA TYR A 162 -16.78 1.34 7.63
C TYR A 162 -16.60 0.59 8.95
N LYS A 163 -15.44 -0.01 9.08
CA LYS A 163 -14.86 -0.46 10.34
C LYS A 163 -13.41 -0.01 10.40
N ILE A 164 -13.00 0.52 11.53
CA ILE A 164 -11.58 0.86 11.75
C ILE A 164 -10.91 -0.37 12.32
N ILE A 165 -9.90 -0.85 11.60
CA ILE A 165 -8.99 -1.89 12.06
C ILE A 165 -7.59 -1.41 11.76
N PRO A 166 -6.86 -0.97 12.78
CA PRO A 166 -5.54 -0.44 12.61
C PRO A 166 -4.55 -1.52 12.15
N ASN A 167 -3.40 -1.08 11.64
CA ASN A 167 -2.30 -2.01 11.40
C ASN A 167 -1.89 -2.68 12.70
N CYS A 168 -1.92 -4.00 12.71
CA CYS A 168 -1.68 -4.82 13.90
C CYS A 168 -0.36 -5.59 13.78
N VAL A 169 0.13 -6.03 14.92
CA VAL A 169 1.36 -6.83 15.02
C VAL A 169 1.00 -8.28 15.35
N ASP A 170 1.75 -9.20 14.79
CA ASP A 170 1.73 -10.60 15.16
C ASP A 170 2.69 -10.84 16.33
N PHE A 171 2.17 -10.84 17.56
CA PHE A 171 2.96 -11.05 18.77
C PHE A 171 3.51 -12.47 18.93
N LEU A 172 3.08 -13.42 18.11
CA LEU A 172 3.71 -14.75 18.04
C LEU A 172 4.98 -14.72 17.19
N GLU A 173 5.03 -13.86 16.18
CA GLU A 173 6.23 -13.64 15.38
C GLU A 173 7.17 -12.61 16.03
N PHE A 174 6.63 -11.45 16.40
CA PHE A 174 7.39 -10.35 16.99
C PHE A 174 7.35 -10.44 18.51
N ASN A 175 8.23 -11.25 19.07
CA ASN A 175 8.47 -11.35 20.50
C ASN A 175 9.96 -11.52 20.75
N SER A 176 10.45 -11.05 21.88
CA SER A 176 11.83 -11.23 22.29
C SER A 176 11.96 -11.33 23.81
N LYS A 177 12.89 -12.17 24.24
CA LYS A 177 13.36 -12.27 25.63
C LYS A 177 14.81 -11.84 25.77
N SER A 178 15.44 -11.44 24.68
CA SER A 178 16.84 -11.02 24.66
C SER A 178 16.99 -9.68 25.38
N PRO A 179 18.09 -9.47 26.14
CA PRO A 179 18.35 -8.21 26.84
C PRO A 179 18.49 -7.05 25.85
N ILE A 180 18.15 -5.85 26.30
CA ILE A 180 18.22 -4.64 25.51
C ILE A 180 19.66 -4.12 25.55
N ASN A 181 20.32 -4.06 24.39
CA ASN A 181 21.65 -3.50 24.26
C ASN A 181 21.60 -2.11 23.62
N LEU A 182 21.75 -1.08 24.43
CA LEU A 182 21.71 0.32 23.96
C LEU A 182 22.89 0.71 23.06
N ASN A 183 23.94 -0.11 22.97
CA ASN A 183 25.03 0.13 22.01
C ASN A 183 24.63 -0.27 20.59
N LYS A 184 23.59 -1.06 20.40
CA LYS A 184 23.14 -1.53 19.08
C LYS A 184 21.90 -0.77 18.63
N VAL A 185 22.08 -0.01 17.56
CA VAL A 185 21.05 0.84 16.94
C VAL A 185 20.73 0.33 15.56
N LEU A 186 19.47 0.15 15.27
CA LEU A 186 18.96 -0.28 13.98
C LEU A 186 18.05 0.79 13.38
N LEU A 187 18.35 1.21 12.15
CA LEU A 187 17.49 2.10 11.36
C LEU A 187 16.84 1.29 10.26
N ILE A 188 15.52 1.31 10.20
CA ILE A 188 14.74 0.58 9.19
C ILE A 188 13.87 1.55 8.41
N SER A 189 14.06 1.63 7.09
CA SER A 189 13.22 2.43 6.20
C SER A 189 13.37 2.00 4.76
N ARG A 190 12.34 2.23 3.94
CA ARG A 190 12.51 2.25 2.48
C ARG A 190 13.21 3.54 2.09
N PHE A 191 14.12 3.47 1.12
CA PHE A 191 14.82 4.66 0.61
C PHE A 191 14.06 5.27 -0.57
N GLU A 192 12.79 5.61 -0.33
CA GLU A 192 11.94 6.26 -1.31
C GLU A 192 11.83 7.78 -1.03
N LYS A 193 11.37 8.52 -2.04
CA LYS A 193 11.31 10.00 -1.97
C LYS A 193 10.53 10.48 -0.75
N ASP A 194 9.42 9.82 -0.42
CA ASP A 194 8.55 10.13 0.72
C ASP A 194 9.12 9.69 2.08
N LYS A 195 10.18 8.87 2.12
CA LYS A 195 10.79 8.32 3.34
C LYS A 195 12.22 8.82 3.59
N LYS A 196 12.83 9.47 2.60
CA LYS A 196 14.23 9.91 2.66
C LYS A 196 14.53 10.77 3.89
N ASN A 197 13.66 11.72 4.21
CA ASN A 197 13.89 12.61 5.36
C ASN A 197 13.90 11.85 6.69
N GLY A 198 13.04 10.82 6.85
CA GLY A 198 13.07 9.97 8.03
C GLY A 198 14.38 9.22 8.21
N VAL A 199 15.00 8.77 7.11
CA VAL A 199 16.34 8.17 7.15
C VAL A 199 17.37 9.21 7.64
N ILE A 200 17.36 10.41 7.05
CA ILE A 200 18.29 11.50 7.41
C ILE A 200 18.11 11.91 8.88
N ASN A 201 16.87 11.99 9.36
CA ASN A 201 16.57 12.28 10.76
C ASN A 201 17.17 11.21 11.70
N GLY A 202 17.04 9.93 11.32
CA GLY A 202 17.67 8.84 12.07
C GLY A 202 19.20 8.91 12.11
N LEU A 203 19.84 9.25 10.98
CA LEU A 203 21.29 9.44 10.89
C LEU A 203 21.77 10.61 11.79
N ARG A 204 21.07 11.73 11.75
CA ARG A 204 21.38 12.92 12.57
C ARG A 204 21.22 12.62 14.05
N TRP A 205 20.15 11.93 14.43
CA TRP A 205 19.97 11.49 15.82
C TRP A 205 21.10 10.53 16.25
N PHE A 206 21.45 9.54 15.42
CA PHE A 206 22.54 8.63 15.74
C PHE A 206 23.87 9.36 15.96
N LEU A 207 24.15 10.38 15.16
CA LEU A 207 25.36 11.21 15.33
C LEU A 207 25.42 11.85 16.73
N GLU A 208 24.32 12.43 17.20
CA GLU A 208 24.25 13.00 18.54
C GLU A 208 24.37 11.91 19.63
N TYR A 209 23.74 10.75 19.39
CA TYR A 209 23.86 9.63 20.32
C TYR A 209 25.28 9.05 20.38
N LYS A 210 25.98 8.96 19.27
CA LYS A 210 27.38 8.50 19.18
C LYS A 210 28.35 9.39 19.93
N LYS A 211 28.10 10.70 20.02
CA LYS A 211 28.90 11.63 20.82
C LYS A 211 28.82 11.31 22.32
N LEU A 212 27.67 10.82 22.79
CA LEU A 212 27.43 10.45 24.19
C LEU A 212 27.83 9.00 24.47
N ASN A 213 27.60 8.12 23.53
CA ASN A 213 27.91 6.70 23.63
C ASN A 213 28.89 6.28 22.53
N SER A 214 30.17 6.38 22.77
CA SER A 214 31.23 6.04 21.81
C SER A 214 31.21 4.57 21.34
N LYS A 215 30.56 3.68 22.10
CA LYS A 215 30.37 2.26 21.76
C LYS A 215 29.15 2.00 20.86
N ALA A 216 28.34 3.02 20.58
CA ALA A 216 27.15 2.82 19.74
C ALA A 216 27.53 2.42 18.32
N GLU A 217 26.84 1.44 17.76
CA GLU A 217 26.99 0.92 16.41
C GLU A 217 25.67 1.04 15.67
N LEU A 218 25.70 1.47 14.41
CA LEU A 218 24.51 1.63 13.57
C LEU A 218 24.44 0.56 12.50
N THR A 219 23.34 -0.16 12.49
CA THR A 219 22.93 -1.01 11.38
C THR A 219 21.79 -0.34 10.63
N ILE A 220 21.80 -0.39 9.31
CA ILE A 220 20.77 0.20 8.44
C ILE A 220 20.18 -0.90 7.57
N VAL A 221 18.86 -1.05 7.62
CA VAL A 221 18.10 -1.95 6.77
C VAL A 221 17.17 -1.13 5.89
N GLY A 222 17.30 -1.32 4.60
CA GLY A 222 16.47 -0.67 3.60
C GLY A 222 17.15 -0.55 2.25
N ASP A 223 16.31 -0.29 1.25
CA ASP A 223 16.74 -0.05 -0.13
C ASP A 223 15.67 0.82 -0.83
N GLY A 224 15.97 1.31 -2.02
CA GLY A 224 15.03 2.07 -2.83
C GLY A 224 15.68 3.09 -3.75
N SER A 225 14.84 3.85 -4.44
CA SER A 225 15.25 4.82 -5.48
C SER A 225 16.14 5.96 -4.97
N GLN A 226 16.18 6.21 -3.67
CA GLN A 226 17.02 7.25 -3.05
C GLN A 226 18.27 6.71 -2.37
N ARG A 227 18.65 5.45 -2.63
CA ARG A 227 19.82 4.80 -2.00
C ARG A 227 21.09 5.65 -2.12
N GLN A 228 21.39 6.12 -3.31
CA GLN A 228 22.59 6.94 -3.55
C GLN A 228 22.61 8.19 -2.66
N LYS A 229 21.48 8.88 -2.51
CA LYS A 229 21.39 10.08 -1.67
C LYS A 229 21.55 9.76 -0.17
N VAL A 230 21.10 8.59 0.26
CA VAL A 230 21.33 8.13 1.63
C VAL A 230 22.82 7.84 1.86
N GLU A 231 23.49 7.18 0.92
CA GLU A 231 24.92 6.92 0.99
C GLU A 231 25.76 8.20 0.95
N GLU A 232 25.36 9.20 0.17
CA GLU A 232 25.97 10.55 0.15
C GLU A 232 25.85 11.22 1.52
N GLN A 233 24.67 11.17 2.17
CA GLN A 233 24.46 11.74 3.50
C GLN A 233 25.25 11.00 4.58
N ILE A 234 25.39 9.68 4.52
CA ILE A 234 26.24 8.91 5.43
C ILE A 234 27.70 9.36 5.34
N LYS A 235 28.21 9.57 4.12
CA LYS A 235 29.57 10.06 3.88
C LYS A 235 29.76 11.50 4.38
N GLU A 236 28.82 12.39 4.10
CA GLU A 236 28.85 13.79 4.51
C GLU A 236 28.87 13.91 6.04
N LEU A 237 28.04 13.13 6.73
CA LEU A 237 27.95 13.07 8.17
C LEU A 237 29.09 12.26 8.82
N LYS A 238 29.94 11.59 8.03
CA LYS A 238 31.05 10.73 8.48
C LYS A 238 30.58 9.63 9.48
N ILE A 239 29.44 9.02 9.18
CA ILE A 239 28.85 7.98 10.01
C ILE A 239 29.39 6.61 9.56
N GLU A 240 29.98 5.87 10.51
CA GLU A 240 30.28 4.46 10.32
C GLU A 240 29.02 3.63 10.60
N CYS A 241 28.59 2.80 9.64
CA CYS A 241 27.41 1.96 9.75
C CYS A 241 27.49 0.71 8.89
N HIS A 242 26.65 -0.27 9.23
CA HIS A 242 26.47 -1.51 8.46
C HIS A 242 25.19 -1.43 7.62
N MET A 243 25.31 -1.24 6.30
CA MET A 243 24.16 -1.24 5.40
C MET A 243 23.86 -2.66 4.89
N LEU A 244 22.71 -3.21 5.28
CA LEU A 244 22.30 -4.58 4.93
C LEU A 244 21.43 -4.69 3.68
N GLY A 245 21.03 -3.56 3.09
CA GLY A 245 20.05 -3.54 2.00
C GLY A 245 18.64 -3.94 2.46
N ALA A 246 17.79 -4.34 1.51
CA ALA A 246 16.47 -4.87 1.81
C ALA A 246 16.56 -6.27 2.44
N ARG A 247 15.84 -6.47 3.56
CA ARG A 247 15.86 -7.71 4.34
C ARG A 247 14.47 -8.23 4.63
N ASN A 248 14.28 -9.54 4.69
CA ASN A 248 13.03 -10.20 5.07
C ASN A 248 13.07 -10.89 6.45
N ASP A 249 14.21 -10.91 7.08
CA ASP A 249 14.48 -11.42 8.43
C ASP A 249 14.54 -10.29 9.48
N ILE A 250 13.69 -9.30 9.32
CA ILE A 250 13.65 -8.07 10.16
C ILE A 250 13.54 -8.42 11.64
N ARG A 251 12.73 -9.41 11.99
CA ARG A 251 12.55 -9.87 13.36
C ARG A 251 13.90 -10.25 14.01
N ASP A 252 14.72 -11.03 13.32
CA ASP A 252 15.99 -11.53 13.84
C ASP A 252 17.04 -10.41 13.93
N ILE A 253 17.00 -9.46 13.00
CA ILE A 253 17.84 -8.28 13.05
C ILE A 253 17.41 -7.36 14.22
N MET A 254 16.11 -7.15 14.43
CA MET A 254 15.59 -6.36 15.57
C MET A 254 15.99 -6.99 16.91
N GLU A 255 16.01 -8.31 17.01
CA GLU A 255 16.39 -9.00 18.27
C GLU A 255 17.79 -8.68 18.72
N GLN A 256 18.71 -8.40 17.81
CA GLN A 256 20.10 -8.06 18.09
C GLN A 256 20.33 -6.59 18.44
N ASN A 257 19.28 -5.75 18.31
CA ASN A 257 19.39 -4.31 18.49
C ASN A 257 18.50 -3.83 19.64
N GLY A 258 19.01 -2.90 20.46
CA GLY A 258 18.25 -2.37 21.60
C GLY A 258 17.43 -1.13 21.27
N ILE A 259 17.87 -0.36 20.28
CA ILE A 259 17.22 0.89 19.83
C ILE A 259 16.85 0.74 18.36
N ILE A 260 15.59 0.97 18.04
CA ILE A 260 15.06 0.87 16.67
C ILE A 260 14.56 2.24 16.21
N LEU A 261 15.13 2.72 15.14
CA LEU A 261 14.77 3.96 14.46
C LEU A 261 13.86 3.64 13.26
N GLY A 262 12.70 4.26 13.19
CA GLY A 262 11.79 4.06 12.09
C GLY A 262 10.42 4.66 12.33
N ILE A 263 9.44 4.28 11.49
CA ILE A 263 8.06 4.76 11.57
C ILE A 263 7.07 3.62 11.33
N ALA A 264 5.81 3.87 11.60
CA ALA A 264 4.67 3.00 11.28
C ALA A 264 4.89 1.56 11.80
N ARG A 265 4.83 0.55 10.93
CA ARG A 265 4.99 -0.85 11.33
C ARG A 265 6.31 -1.14 12.02
N CYS A 266 7.38 -0.55 11.55
CA CYS A 266 8.69 -0.75 12.14
C CYS A 266 8.72 -0.36 13.63
N ALA A 267 8.09 0.75 14.00
CA ALA A 267 7.96 1.18 15.39
C ALA A 267 7.08 0.23 16.21
N GLN A 268 5.97 -0.25 15.64
CA GLN A 268 5.08 -1.21 16.31
C GLN A 268 5.79 -2.56 16.53
N GLU A 269 6.49 -3.07 15.54
CA GLU A 269 7.27 -4.30 15.63
C GLU A 269 8.39 -4.18 16.66
N ALA A 270 9.07 -3.02 16.73
CA ALA A 270 10.06 -2.74 17.76
C ALA A 270 9.47 -2.77 19.18
N ILE A 271 8.29 -2.17 19.38
CA ILE A 271 7.58 -2.19 20.67
C ILE A 271 7.18 -3.63 21.03
N ALA A 272 6.66 -4.41 20.09
CA ALA A 272 6.30 -5.81 20.30
C ALA A 272 7.51 -6.67 20.69
N MET A 273 8.69 -6.33 20.16
CA MET A 273 9.98 -6.94 20.52
C MET A 273 10.58 -6.39 21.82
N LYS A 274 9.85 -5.53 22.54
CA LYS A 274 10.35 -4.84 23.75
C LYS A 274 11.66 -4.09 23.51
N ARG A 275 11.74 -3.37 22.38
CA ARG A 275 12.88 -2.51 22.04
C ARG A 275 12.51 -1.04 22.25
N ILE A 276 13.51 -0.20 22.45
CA ILE A 276 13.30 1.25 22.45
C ILE A 276 12.98 1.68 21.02
N ALA A 277 11.77 2.18 20.80
CA ALA A 277 11.33 2.68 19.52
C ALA A 277 11.46 4.20 19.45
N ILE A 278 12.10 4.70 18.41
CA ILE A 278 12.26 6.13 18.13
C ILE A 278 11.65 6.43 16.76
N ILE A 279 10.68 7.34 16.74
CA ILE A 279 10.03 7.79 15.52
C ILE A 279 10.92 8.83 14.83
N THR A 280 11.41 8.46 13.66
CA THR A 280 12.26 9.36 12.85
C THR A 280 11.43 10.38 12.07
N GLY A 281 10.14 10.14 11.89
CA GLY A 281 9.24 10.99 11.10
C GLY A 281 9.54 10.97 9.60
N ASN A 282 8.64 11.49 8.80
CA ASN A 282 8.87 11.73 7.37
C ASN A 282 9.26 13.19 7.09
N GLU A 283 8.78 14.11 7.91
CA GLU A 283 9.08 15.54 7.84
C GLU A 283 9.99 15.93 9.00
N ASP A 284 9.50 15.81 10.22
CA ASP A 284 10.18 16.20 11.43
C ASP A 284 10.56 15.01 12.31
N PHE A 285 11.70 15.07 12.95
CA PHE A 285 12.10 14.07 13.95
C PHE A 285 11.20 14.13 15.19
N GLN A 286 10.64 13.00 15.60
CA GLN A 286 9.57 12.93 16.59
C GLN A 286 10.03 12.39 17.97
N GLY A 287 11.12 11.62 18.02
CA GLY A 287 11.73 11.12 19.25
C GLY A 287 11.22 9.79 19.77
N ILE A 288 11.49 9.52 21.03
CA ILE A 288 11.22 8.24 21.70
C ILE A 288 9.73 8.04 21.99
N ILE A 289 9.25 6.80 21.81
CA ILE A 289 7.92 6.38 22.25
C ILE A 289 7.95 5.99 23.73
N THR A 290 7.03 6.55 24.50
CA THR A 290 6.79 6.26 25.90
C THR A 290 5.30 6.09 26.17
N ASP A 291 4.94 5.62 27.36
CA ASP A 291 3.54 5.52 27.79
C ASP A 291 2.77 6.84 27.72
N ASP A 292 3.45 7.99 27.86
CA ASP A 292 2.81 9.32 27.81
C ASP A 292 2.43 9.75 26.38
N ASN A 293 3.02 9.16 25.33
CA ASN A 293 2.83 9.60 23.96
C ASN A 293 2.41 8.51 22.96
N ILE A 294 2.45 7.24 23.35
CA ILE A 294 2.13 6.11 22.46
C ILE A 294 0.72 6.21 21.86
N GLU A 295 -0.26 6.69 22.63
CA GLU A 295 -1.62 6.89 22.14
C GLU A 295 -1.66 7.94 21.02
N LYS A 296 -0.96 9.06 21.18
CA LYS A 296 -0.86 10.10 20.16
C LYS A 296 -0.25 9.57 18.86
N PHE A 297 0.84 8.80 18.97
CA PHE A 297 1.46 8.16 17.82
C PHE A 297 0.54 7.14 17.15
N SER A 298 -0.29 6.47 17.92
CA SER A 298 -1.28 5.52 17.41
C SER A 298 -2.29 6.17 16.46
N TYR A 299 -2.74 7.39 16.71
CA TYR A 299 -3.66 8.13 15.83
C TYR A 299 -3.07 8.42 14.45
N THR A 300 -1.76 8.60 14.36
CA THR A 300 -1.05 8.81 13.10
C THR A 300 -0.45 7.51 12.52
N ASN A 301 -0.90 6.36 13.02
CA ASN A 301 -0.30 5.06 12.67
C ASN A 301 1.22 5.03 12.87
N PHE A 302 1.72 5.62 13.97
CA PHE A 302 3.14 5.72 14.33
C PHE A 302 3.99 6.47 13.28
N GLN A 303 3.43 7.52 12.72
CA GLN A 303 4.11 8.44 11.81
C GLN A 303 4.26 9.82 12.47
N ASP A 304 4.36 10.89 11.65
CA ASP A 304 4.51 12.25 12.15
C ASP A 304 3.27 12.73 12.91
N ILE A 305 3.51 13.37 14.05
CA ILE A 305 2.49 14.12 14.79
C ILE A 305 2.69 15.60 14.46
N LYS A 306 1.64 16.30 14.09
CA LYS A 306 1.70 17.74 13.82
C LYS A 306 2.26 18.48 15.05
N ASN A 307 3.25 19.33 14.83
CA ASN A 307 3.99 20.07 15.88
C ASN A 307 4.72 19.13 16.88
N GLY A 308 5.04 17.90 16.48
CA GLY A 308 5.72 16.91 17.32
C GLY A 308 7.25 16.95 17.25
N LYS A 309 7.83 17.91 16.51
CA LYS A 309 9.28 18.03 16.31
C LYS A 309 10.05 18.01 17.61
N LYS A 310 11.13 17.23 17.64
CA LYS A 310 12.08 17.12 18.75
C LYS A 310 13.50 17.42 18.28
N GLU A 311 14.34 17.88 19.22
CA GLU A 311 15.75 18.10 18.96
C GLU A 311 16.54 16.79 19.12
N TYR A 312 17.40 16.49 18.16
CA TYR A 312 18.17 15.23 18.11
C TYR A 312 19.03 15.05 19.38
N ALA A 313 19.74 16.10 19.80
CA ALA A 313 20.62 16.05 20.96
C ALA A 313 19.86 15.82 22.26
N GLU A 314 18.68 16.43 22.41
CA GLU A 314 17.82 16.25 23.59
C GLU A 314 17.39 14.79 23.74
N VAL A 315 16.85 14.20 22.65
CA VAL A 315 16.40 12.81 22.64
C VAL A 315 17.58 11.84 22.79
N ALA A 316 18.74 12.14 22.19
CA ALA A 316 19.94 11.33 22.36
C ALA A 316 20.40 11.31 23.83
N LYS A 317 20.38 12.46 24.49
CA LYS A 317 20.70 12.59 25.93
C LYS A 317 19.66 11.84 26.78
N GLN A 318 18.36 11.96 26.46
CA GLN A 318 17.30 11.24 27.15
C GLN A 318 17.56 9.74 27.12
N VAL A 319 17.81 9.17 25.94
CA VAL A 319 18.06 7.73 25.76
C VAL A 319 19.37 7.29 26.46
N TYR A 320 20.44 8.09 26.36
CA TYR A 320 21.73 7.78 27.00
C TYR A 320 21.63 7.72 28.52
N LEU A 321 20.79 8.55 29.12
CA LEU A 321 20.62 8.62 30.59
C LEU A 321 19.66 7.55 31.13
N LEU A 322 18.99 6.77 30.30
CA LEU A 322 18.12 5.71 30.77
C LEU A 322 18.89 4.64 31.53
N LYS A 323 18.41 4.30 32.71
CA LYS A 323 18.90 3.18 33.52
C LYS A 323 18.09 1.92 33.16
N ASN A 324 18.63 0.73 33.42
CA ASN A 324 17.97 -0.53 33.12
C ASN A 324 16.52 -0.62 33.64
N LYS A 325 16.27 -0.10 34.86
CA LYS A 325 14.91 -0.09 35.44
C LYS A 325 13.94 0.82 34.64
N ASP A 326 14.41 1.98 34.20
CA ASP A 326 13.59 2.91 33.42
C ASP A 326 13.31 2.35 32.02
N ILE A 327 14.31 1.72 31.40
CA ILE A 327 14.17 1.03 30.12
C ILE A 327 13.10 -0.05 30.23
N GLY A 328 13.19 -0.93 31.23
CA GLY A 328 12.22 -1.98 31.49
C GLY A 328 10.80 -1.42 31.60
N LYS A 329 10.63 -0.34 32.39
CA LYS A 329 9.34 0.31 32.56
C LYS A 329 8.77 0.87 31.24
N ILE A 330 9.59 1.55 30.43
CA ILE A 330 9.16 2.12 29.14
C ILE A 330 8.73 1.00 28.18
N VAL A 331 9.58 -0.02 27.99
CA VAL A 331 9.31 -1.06 27.01
C VAL A 331 8.15 -1.96 27.42
N ASP A 332 7.97 -2.25 28.72
CA ASP A 332 6.87 -3.06 29.23
C ASP A 332 5.52 -2.31 29.09
N LYS A 333 5.45 -1.05 29.46
CA LYS A 333 4.23 -0.24 29.31
C LYS A 333 3.84 -0.05 27.83
N ASN A 334 4.81 0.24 26.97
CA ASN A 334 4.57 0.34 25.53
C ASN A 334 4.09 -1.01 24.96
N TYR A 335 4.72 -2.11 25.39
CA TYR A 335 4.32 -3.45 24.99
C TYR A 335 2.89 -3.78 25.42
N GLU A 336 2.53 -3.53 26.69
CA GLU A 336 1.18 -3.76 27.22
C GLU A 336 0.14 -2.96 26.46
N TRP A 337 0.42 -1.67 26.21
CA TRP A 337 -0.47 -0.83 25.42
C TRP A 337 -0.66 -1.37 24.01
N LEU A 338 0.45 -1.73 23.33
CA LEU A 338 0.41 -2.23 21.96
C LEU A 338 -0.29 -3.60 21.89
N TYR A 339 -0.01 -4.49 22.84
CA TYR A 339 -0.65 -5.81 22.93
C TYR A 339 -2.17 -5.70 23.07
N THR A 340 -2.63 -4.79 23.91
CA THR A 340 -4.07 -4.56 24.13
C THR A 340 -4.74 -3.95 22.89
N ASN A 341 -4.06 -3.02 22.19
CA ASN A 341 -4.71 -2.21 21.16
C ASN A 341 -4.37 -2.63 19.72
N ARG A 342 -3.30 -3.40 19.50
CA ARG A 342 -2.76 -3.71 18.17
C ARG A 342 -2.38 -5.18 17.97
N ASN A 343 -2.87 -6.08 18.80
CA ASN A 343 -2.68 -7.50 18.59
C ASN A 343 -3.58 -7.98 17.44
N ILE A 344 -2.99 -8.63 16.43
CA ILE A 344 -3.75 -9.14 15.28
C ILE A 344 -4.81 -10.15 15.69
N LYS A 345 -4.57 -10.93 16.74
CA LYS A 345 -5.52 -11.91 17.27
C LYS A 345 -6.87 -11.28 17.61
N ASP A 346 -6.86 -10.05 18.14
CA ASP A 346 -8.07 -9.39 18.65
C ASP A 346 -8.58 -8.31 17.67
N ASN A 347 -7.76 -7.92 16.69
CA ASN A 347 -8.03 -6.83 15.76
C ASN A 347 -7.97 -7.30 14.31
N ILE A 348 -8.71 -8.32 13.95
CA ILE A 348 -8.88 -8.78 12.57
C ILE A 348 -10.34 -8.66 12.15
N TYR A 349 -10.60 -8.32 10.90
CA TYR A 349 -11.95 -8.38 10.37
C TYR A 349 -12.23 -9.79 9.87
N GLU A 350 -12.96 -10.52 10.65
CA GLU A 350 -13.44 -11.86 10.36
C GLU A 350 -14.93 -11.81 10.06
N VAL A 351 -15.34 -12.55 9.06
CA VAL A 351 -16.74 -12.79 8.73
C VAL A 351 -17.05 -14.20 9.20
N GLU A 352 -17.69 -14.32 10.37
CA GLU A 352 -17.99 -15.60 11.00
C GLU A 352 -19.02 -16.42 10.18
N ASP A 353 -19.99 -15.73 9.58
CA ASP A 353 -21.04 -16.33 8.75
C ASP A 353 -21.07 -15.64 7.39
N ILE A 354 -20.39 -16.23 6.42
CA ILE A 354 -20.28 -15.68 5.06
C ILE A 354 -21.63 -15.67 4.35
N GLU A 355 -22.54 -16.58 4.70
CA GLU A 355 -23.87 -16.65 4.08
C GLU A 355 -24.78 -15.48 4.50
N LYS A 356 -24.50 -14.91 5.67
CA LYS A 356 -25.22 -13.73 6.19
C LYS A 356 -24.57 -12.40 5.86
N ILE A 357 -23.43 -12.42 5.13
CA ILE A 357 -22.79 -11.16 4.75
C ILE A 357 -23.70 -10.40 3.79
N ASN A 358 -23.94 -9.13 4.07
CA ASN A 358 -24.60 -8.27 3.10
C ASN A 358 -23.75 -8.17 1.84
N ASN A 359 -24.28 -8.58 0.71
CA ASN A 359 -23.61 -8.48 -0.60
C ASN A 359 -24.31 -7.40 -1.47
N PRO A 360 -23.83 -6.16 -1.44
CA PRO A 360 -24.45 -5.07 -2.22
C PRO A 360 -24.43 -5.30 -3.72
N ILE A 361 -23.65 -6.26 -4.22
CA ILE A 361 -23.67 -6.65 -5.65
C ILE A 361 -25.06 -7.13 -6.08
N ASN A 362 -25.82 -7.74 -5.16
CA ASN A 362 -27.20 -8.18 -5.44
C ASN A 362 -28.17 -7.02 -5.73
N GLU A 363 -27.84 -5.82 -5.22
CA GLU A 363 -28.68 -4.62 -5.33
C GLU A 363 -28.24 -3.70 -6.48
N LEU A 364 -27.31 -4.16 -7.33
CA LEU A 364 -26.77 -3.39 -8.43
C LEU A 364 -27.87 -3.02 -9.44
N ASP A 365 -28.18 -1.73 -9.50
CA ASP A 365 -29.03 -1.20 -10.57
C ASP A 365 -28.26 -1.15 -11.90
N ARG A 366 -28.85 -1.76 -12.94
CA ARG A 366 -28.27 -1.82 -14.28
C ARG A 366 -28.03 -0.42 -14.87
N ASN A 367 -28.89 0.54 -14.58
CA ASN A 367 -28.74 1.92 -15.05
C ASN A 367 -27.56 2.62 -14.35
N GLU A 368 -27.32 2.31 -13.07
CA GLU A 368 -26.19 2.82 -12.34
C GLU A 368 -24.86 2.29 -12.89
N ILE A 369 -24.79 0.97 -13.14
CA ILE A 369 -23.63 0.36 -13.81
C ILE A 369 -23.37 1.03 -15.15
N LEU A 370 -24.40 1.21 -15.95
CA LEU A 370 -24.26 1.82 -17.28
C LEU A 370 -23.75 3.27 -17.19
N ARG A 371 -24.26 4.07 -16.26
CA ARG A 371 -23.78 5.45 -16.01
C ARG A 371 -22.32 5.47 -15.61
N ILE A 372 -21.90 4.56 -14.75
CA ILE A 372 -20.51 4.42 -14.30
C ILE A 372 -19.62 4.03 -15.48
N LEU A 373 -20.00 3.02 -16.26
CA LEU A 373 -19.23 2.57 -17.44
C LEU A 373 -19.11 3.69 -18.49
N ILE A 374 -20.19 4.43 -18.76
CA ILE A 374 -20.14 5.57 -19.67
C ILE A 374 -19.22 6.67 -19.12
N GLY A 375 -19.32 6.98 -17.83
CA GLY A 375 -18.45 7.95 -17.18
C GLY A 375 -16.98 7.56 -17.25
N GLU A 376 -16.65 6.28 -17.07
CA GLU A 376 -15.28 5.77 -17.21
C GLU A 376 -14.78 5.84 -18.65
N LEU A 377 -15.60 5.47 -19.60
CA LEU A 377 -15.24 5.59 -21.03
C LEU A 377 -14.99 7.06 -21.43
N GLN A 378 -15.80 7.99 -20.93
CA GLN A 378 -15.57 9.43 -21.15
C GLN A 378 -14.28 9.91 -20.48
N TYR A 379 -14.01 9.44 -19.25
CA TYR A 379 -12.77 9.76 -18.55
C TYR A 379 -11.54 9.23 -19.29
N MET A 380 -11.55 7.96 -19.71
CA MET A 380 -10.49 7.35 -20.50
C MET A 380 -10.25 8.09 -21.81
N HIS A 381 -11.33 8.45 -22.51
CA HIS A 381 -11.22 9.24 -23.76
C HIS A 381 -10.58 10.61 -23.49
N THR A 382 -11.02 11.31 -22.46
CA THR A 382 -10.46 12.62 -22.09
C THR A 382 -8.99 12.51 -21.68
N TRP A 383 -8.62 11.47 -20.92
CA TRP A 383 -7.25 11.22 -20.54
C TRP A 383 -6.36 10.90 -21.74
N MET A 384 -6.81 10.00 -22.63
CA MET A 384 -6.09 9.69 -23.86
C MET A 384 -5.89 10.94 -24.74
N GLN A 385 -6.91 11.77 -24.87
CA GLN A 385 -6.81 13.02 -25.61
C GLN A 385 -5.74 13.96 -25.00
N LYS A 386 -5.75 14.13 -23.68
CA LYS A 386 -4.72 14.91 -22.97
C LYS A 386 -3.30 14.37 -23.16
N GLU A 387 -3.12 13.05 -23.18
CA GLU A 387 -1.81 12.43 -23.40
C GLU A 387 -1.34 12.60 -24.85
N ILE A 388 -2.27 12.48 -25.80
CA ILE A 388 -2.01 12.80 -27.21
C ILE A 388 -1.60 14.27 -27.35
N ASP A 389 -2.34 15.20 -26.75
CA ASP A 389 -2.05 16.64 -26.80
C ASP A 389 -0.70 16.97 -26.16
N ARG A 390 -0.33 16.29 -25.04
CA ARG A 390 1.00 16.41 -24.44
C ARG A 390 2.11 15.88 -25.35
N GLY A 391 1.87 14.75 -25.99
CA GLY A 391 2.80 14.18 -26.97
C GLY A 391 3.02 15.13 -28.15
N TRP A 392 1.95 15.69 -28.70
CA TRP A 392 2.01 16.69 -29.75
C TRP A 392 2.67 18.00 -29.29
N GLY A 393 2.32 18.50 -28.09
CA GLY A 393 2.95 19.71 -27.54
C GLY A 393 4.44 19.54 -27.23
N ALA A 394 4.86 18.36 -26.77
CA ALA A 394 6.28 18.05 -26.61
C ALA A 394 7.00 17.95 -27.96
N ARG A 395 6.37 17.33 -28.96
CA ARG A 395 6.89 17.25 -30.33
C ARG A 395 7.06 18.66 -30.95
N GLN A 396 6.04 19.49 -30.87
CA GLN A 396 6.04 20.86 -31.42
C GLN A 396 7.12 21.74 -30.76
N LYS A 397 7.24 21.69 -29.42
CA LYS A 397 8.32 22.38 -28.69
C LYS A 397 9.72 21.85 -29.08
N THR A 398 9.80 20.58 -29.37
CA THR A 398 11.06 19.94 -29.81
C THR A 398 11.38 20.36 -31.26
N GLU A 399 10.40 20.36 -32.13
CA GLU A 399 10.54 20.85 -33.52
C GLU A 399 10.94 22.34 -33.55
N ASP A 400 10.28 23.20 -32.77
CA ASP A 400 10.57 24.63 -32.65
C ASP A 400 11.99 24.86 -32.08
N TYR A 401 12.44 24.06 -31.14
CA TYR A 401 13.79 24.14 -30.58
C TYR A 401 14.87 23.75 -31.59
N TYR A 402 14.58 22.79 -32.49
CA TYR A 402 15.57 22.28 -33.45
C TYR A 402 15.48 22.89 -34.83
N LEU A 403 14.38 23.55 -35.21
CA LEU A 403 14.29 24.37 -36.43
C LEU A 403 15.31 25.52 -36.45
N GLY A 404 15.86 25.87 -35.30
CA GLY A 404 16.96 26.86 -35.17
C GLY A 404 18.37 26.27 -35.21
N ARG A 405 18.58 24.97 -35.36
CA ARG A 405 19.90 24.34 -35.45
C ARG A 405 19.97 23.29 -36.56
N GLU A 406 20.78 23.56 -37.56
CA GLU A 406 20.95 22.80 -38.81
C GLU A 406 21.47 21.34 -38.72
N LYS A 407 21.50 20.71 -37.54
CA LYS A 407 21.93 19.30 -37.39
C LYS A 407 21.04 18.57 -36.38
N TRP A 408 19.98 18.01 -36.87
CA TRP A 408 19.14 17.13 -36.08
C TRP A 408 19.53 15.65 -36.17
N ASN A 409 19.64 14.99 -35.02
CA ASN A 409 20.05 13.59 -34.94
C ASN A 409 18.82 12.70 -35.24
N ASN A 410 18.74 12.19 -36.47
CA ASN A 410 17.66 11.31 -36.98
C ASN A 410 17.27 10.18 -36.04
N LYS A 411 18.12 9.83 -35.08
CA LYS A 411 17.88 8.80 -34.07
C LYS A 411 16.79 9.21 -33.10
N VAL A 412 16.76 10.45 -32.60
CA VAL A 412 15.80 10.96 -31.63
C VAL A 412 14.39 11.09 -32.24
N LEU A 413 14.32 11.50 -33.51
CA LEU A 413 13.03 11.54 -34.22
C LEU A 413 12.46 10.13 -34.35
N LYS A 414 13.29 9.17 -34.73
CA LYS A 414 12.89 7.78 -34.89
C LYS A 414 12.43 7.12 -33.57
N GLU A 415 13.08 7.48 -32.46
CA GLU A 415 12.65 7.02 -31.13
C GLU A 415 11.28 7.61 -30.72
N LYS A 416 11.05 8.90 -31.04
CA LYS A 416 9.76 9.54 -30.76
C LYS A 416 8.63 9.07 -31.69
N GLU A 417 8.96 8.81 -32.95
CA GLU A 417 8.03 8.16 -33.88
C GLU A 417 7.65 6.74 -33.41
N GLN A 418 8.63 5.98 -32.92
CA GLN A 418 8.36 4.66 -32.34
C GLN A 418 7.53 4.73 -31.06
N GLU A 419 7.77 5.71 -30.18
CA GLU A 419 6.90 5.94 -29.02
C GLU A 419 5.48 6.30 -29.46
N LEU A 420 5.31 7.16 -30.44
CA LEU A 420 4.01 7.53 -31.00
C LEU A 420 3.29 6.33 -31.63
N GLU A 421 4.02 5.51 -32.41
CA GLU A 421 3.46 4.27 -32.97
C GLU A 421 3.00 3.30 -31.88
N GLN A 422 3.76 3.18 -30.77
CA GLN A 422 3.33 2.40 -29.62
C GLN A 422 2.08 2.97 -28.94
N TYR A 423 1.93 4.29 -28.85
CA TYR A 423 0.71 4.92 -28.33
C TYR A 423 -0.48 4.70 -29.26
N ILE A 424 -0.27 4.84 -30.57
CA ILE A 424 -1.31 4.57 -31.59
C ILE A 424 -1.71 3.09 -31.58
N ALA A 425 -0.76 2.17 -31.43
CA ALA A 425 -1.05 0.75 -31.30
C ALA A 425 -1.87 0.43 -30.05
N LYS A 426 -1.52 1.03 -28.89
CA LYS A 426 -2.30 0.91 -27.66
C LYS A 426 -3.71 1.49 -27.81
N TYR A 427 -3.86 2.63 -28.48
CA TYR A 427 -5.16 3.24 -28.78
C TYR A 427 -6.01 2.33 -29.64
N ASN A 428 -5.43 1.79 -30.72
CA ASN A 428 -6.13 0.88 -31.64
C ASN A 428 -6.52 -0.44 -30.94
N ASN A 429 -5.68 -0.96 -30.05
CA ASN A 429 -6.01 -2.10 -29.22
C ASN A 429 -7.19 -1.80 -28.28
N ALA A 430 -7.21 -0.64 -27.65
CA ALA A 430 -8.33 -0.23 -26.80
C ALA A 430 -9.63 -0.04 -27.60
N LEU A 431 -9.53 0.48 -28.84
CA LEU A 431 -10.69 0.53 -29.76
C LEU A 431 -11.18 -0.86 -30.17
N ASN A 432 -10.27 -1.78 -30.45
CA ASN A 432 -10.60 -3.16 -30.78
C ASN A 432 -11.22 -3.89 -29.58
N GLU A 433 -10.74 -3.65 -28.36
CA GLU A 433 -11.36 -4.14 -27.14
C GLU A 433 -12.77 -3.57 -26.93
N LEU A 434 -12.98 -2.29 -27.22
CA LEU A 434 -14.31 -1.67 -27.24
C LEU A 434 -15.23 -2.27 -28.29
N GLU A 435 -14.73 -2.59 -29.46
CA GLU A 435 -15.48 -3.31 -30.51
C GLU A 435 -15.78 -4.75 -30.09
N ASN A 436 -14.82 -5.43 -29.47
CA ASN A 436 -15.03 -6.78 -28.92
C ASN A 436 -16.06 -6.78 -27.79
N ILE A 437 -16.08 -5.75 -26.94
CA ILE A 437 -17.13 -5.56 -25.93
C ILE A 437 -18.49 -5.36 -26.61
N LYS A 438 -18.57 -4.56 -27.67
CA LYS A 438 -19.80 -4.37 -28.47
C LYS A 438 -20.26 -5.64 -29.19
N ASN A 439 -19.32 -6.51 -29.57
CA ASN A 439 -19.57 -7.76 -30.27
C ASN A 439 -19.67 -8.97 -29.32
N SER A 440 -19.44 -8.79 -28.03
CA SER A 440 -19.48 -9.86 -27.03
C SER A 440 -20.91 -10.35 -26.78
N LYS A 441 -21.02 -11.60 -26.32
CA LYS A 441 -22.29 -12.16 -25.81
C LYS A 441 -22.96 -11.24 -24.77
N PHE A 442 -22.18 -10.53 -23.99
CA PHE A 442 -22.66 -9.52 -23.04
C PHE A 442 -23.41 -8.38 -23.73
N TRP A 443 -22.87 -7.86 -24.85
CA TRP A 443 -23.53 -6.80 -25.63
C TRP A 443 -24.75 -7.34 -26.40
N GLU A 444 -24.73 -8.58 -26.82
CA GLU A 444 -25.90 -9.23 -27.41
C GLU A 444 -27.01 -9.48 -26.36
N ILE A 445 -26.63 -9.90 -25.16
CA ILE A 445 -27.55 -10.03 -24.02
C ILE A 445 -28.10 -8.65 -23.65
N TYR A 446 -27.24 -7.63 -23.61
CA TYR A 446 -27.63 -6.23 -23.41
C TYR A 446 -28.66 -5.78 -24.46
N LYS A 447 -28.39 -5.98 -25.76
CA LYS A 447 -29.34 -5.63 -26.84
C LYS A 447 -30.65 -6.39 -26.71
N LYS A 448 -30.64 -7.67 -26.37
CA LYS A 448 -31.84 -8.48 -26.19
C LYS A 448 -32.68 -8.03 -25.00
N LEU A 449 -32.06 -7.66 -23.91
CA LEU A 449 -32.71 -7.16 -22.70
C LEU A 449 -33.34 -5.76 -22.90
N PHE A 450 -32.75 -4.92 -23.74
CA PHE A 450 -33.27 -3.59 -24.04
C PHE A 450 -34.26 -3.52 -25.18
N LYS A 451 -34.21 -4.48 -26.13
CA LYS A 451 -35.26 -4.59 -27.19
C LYS A 451 -36.63 -5.00 -26.61
N ASN A 452 -36.62 -5.77 -25.53
CA ASN A 452 -37.90 -6.22 -24.93
C ASN A 452 -38.61 -5.16 -24.05
N ASN A 453 -37.97 -4.03 -23.77
CA ASN A 453 -38.58 -2.98 -22.94
C ASN A 453 -39.15 -1.78 -23.75
N LYS A 454 -39.07 -1.80 -25.08
CA LYS A 454 -39.72 -0.75 -25.91
C LYS A 454 -41.22 -0.93 -26.09
N ASN A 455 -41.80 -2.03 -25.62
CA ASN A 455 -43.24 -2.29 -25.76
C ASN A 455 -44.02 -2.19 -24.44
N LYS A 456 -43.48 -1.49 -23.46
CA LYS A 456 -44.20 -1.15 -22.22
C LYS A 456 -43.82 0.27 -21.78
N ILE A 457 -44.15 1.25 -22.56
CA ILE A 457 -44.48 2.62 -22.19
C ILE A 457 -45.57 3.07 -23.18
#